data_6a1dc1f56dfe82e899457ab49a52e06e
#
_entry.id   6a1dc1f56dfe82e899457ab49a52e06e
#
_cell.length_a   1.000
_cell.length_b   1.000
_cell.length_c   1.000
_cell.angle_alpha   90.00
_cell.angle_beta   90.00
_cell.angle_gamma   90.00
#
_symmetry.space_group_name_H-M   'P 1'
#
loop_
_entity.id
_entity.type
_entity.pdbx_description
1 polymer ?
#
loop_
_entity_poly.entity_id
_entity_poly.type
_entity_poly.pdbx_seq_one_letter_code
_entity_poly.pdbx_strand_id
1 'polypeptide(L)'
;MMGRYGSMNIFRCPRESDIQAVKDAIQRVDLTDHLFTPIGNLSGGQRKRTFLARAIAQRASILLLDEPFSGVDIRTEKLISELFIQFKNEGKTILLSTHDMIHVREFCDLVLLINKTVVAYGETSEVFTPENITTTFGGISPDFLFGPES
;
A
#
# COMPACT_ATOMS: atom_id res chain seq x y z
N MET A 1 -8.13 8.53 -15.51
CA MET A 1 -7.34 9.68 -16.00
C MET A 1 -6.77 10.57 -14.90
N MET A 2 -7.38 10.69 -13.70
CA MET A 2 -6.91 11.57 -12.61
C MET A 2 -5.43 11.36 -12.22
N GLY A 3 -4.91 10.13 -12.27
CA GLY A 3 -3.50 9.84 -12.00
C GLY A 3 -2.50 10.45 -13.01
N ARG A 4 -2.96 10.99 -14.14
CA ARG A 4 -2.09 11.57 -15.17
C ARG A 4 -2.17 13.09 -15.29
N TYR A 5 -3.00 13.76 -14.46
CA TYR A 5 -3.15 15.23 -14.57
C TYR A 5 -1.84 16.00 -14.43
N GLY A 6 -0.91 15.55 -13.60
CA GLY A 6 0.39 16.19 -13.42
C GLY A 6 1.32 16.11 -14.64
N SER A 7 1.09 15.16 -15.55
CA SER A 7 1.89 14.95 -16.78
C SER A 7 1.22 15.51 -18.03
N MET A 8 -0.03 15.99 -17.95
CA MET A 8 -0.77 16.54 -19.07
C MET A 8 -0.35 17.99 -19.34
N ASN A 9 -0.50 18.41 -20.62
CA ASN A 9 -0.29 19.80 -21.01
C ASN A 9 -1.33 20.76 -20.43
N ILE A 10 -1.16 22.06 -20.65
CA ILE A 10 -2.03 23.13 -20.14
C ILE A 10 -3.52 22.91 -20.51
N PHE A 11 -3.79 22.32 -21.68
CA PHE A 11 -5.15 22.01 -22.15
C PHE A 11 -5.72 20.72 -21.55
N ARG A 12 -4.97 20.02 -20.71
CA ARG A 12 -5.36 18.74 -20.08
C ARG A 12 -5.91 17.68 -21.05
N CYS A 13 -5.45 17.73 -22.31
CA CYS A 13 -5.78 16.72 -23.29
C CYS A 13 -4.88 15.49 -23.07
N PRO A 14 -5.45 14.30 -22.81
CA PRO A 14 -4.68 13.08 -22.62
C PRO A 14 -4.00 12.68 -23.93
N ARG A 15 -2.73 12.36 -23.87
CA ARG A 15 -1.98 11.74 -24.95
C ARG A 15 -2.26 10.24 -24.98
N GLU A 16 -1.98 9.58 -26.08
CA GLU A 16 -2.13 8.14 -26.18
C GLU A 16 -1.30 7.39 -25.12
N SER A 17 -0.10 7.89 -24.81
CA SER A 17 0.75 7.38 -23.73
C SER A 17 0.11 7.50 -22.32
N ASP A 18 -0.74 8.51 -22.10
CA ASP A 18 -1.46 8.67 -20.84
C ASP A 18 -2.62 7.67 -20.74
N ILE A 19 -3.31 7.46 -21.85
CA ILE A 19 -4.39 6.48 -21.96
C ILE A 19 -3.83 5.07 -21.74
N GLN A 20 -2.70 4.75 -22.36
CA GLN A 20 -2.05 3.45 -22.18
C GLN A 20 -1.60 3.25 -20.72
N ALA A 21 -0.95 4.23 -20.10
CA ALA A 21 -0.54 4.14 -18.70
C ALA A 21 -1.72 3.90 -17.74
N VAL A 22 -2.89 4.47 -18.03
CA VAL A 22 -4.11 4.21 -17.23
C VAL A 22 -4.64 2.79 -17.48
N LYS A 23 -4.66 2.32 -18.73
CA LYS A 23 -5.10 0.94 -19.04
C LYS A 23 -4.20 -0.08 -18.35
N ASP A 24 -2.88 0.08 -18.45
CA ASP A 24 -1.89 -0.78 -17.80
C ASP A 24 -2.09 -0.80 -16.27
N ALA A 25 -2.31 0.37 -15.67
CA ALA A 25 -2.56 0.48 -14.24
C ALA A 25 -3.85 -0.24 -13.81
N ILE A 26 -4.91 -0.13 -14.58
CA ILE A 26 -6.19 -0.81 -14.31
C ILE A 26 -6.05 -2.32 -14.46
N GLN A 27 -5.32 -2.78 -15.47
CA GLN A 27 -5.03 -4.20 -15.66
C GLN A 27 -4.21 -4.77 -14.50
N ARG A 28 -3.19 -4.06 -14.03
CA ARG A 28 -2.35 -4.49 -12.89
C ARG A 28 -3.14 -4.69 -11.59
N VAL A 29 -4.23 -3.96 -11.41
CA VAL A 29 -5.08 -4.08 -10.20
C VAL A 29 -6.32 -4.95 -10.43
N ASP A 30 -6.40 -5.70 -11.54
CA ASP A 30 -7.52 -6.60 -11.88
C ASP A 30 -8.88 -5.87 -11.85
N LEU A 31 -8.97 -4.72 -12.56
CA LEU A 31 -10.19 -3.92 -12.68
C LEU A 31 -10.62 -3.66 -14.13
N THR A 32 -10.13 -4.45 -15.08
CA THR A 32 -10.41 -4.26 -16.51
C THR A 32 -11.90 -4.30 -16.81
N ASP A 33 -12.65 -5.21 -16.20
CA ASP A 33 -14.10 -5.35 -16.38
C ASP A 33 -14.90 -4.19 -15.77
N HIS A 34 -14.26 -3.39 -14.93
CA HIS A 34 -14.85 -2.24 -14.23
C HIS A 34 -14.41 -0.89 -14.78
N LEU A 35 -13.77 -0.86 -15.94
CA LEU A 35 -13.18 0.35 -16.54
C LEU A 35 -14.17 1.52 -16.63
N PHE A 36 -15.42 1.26 -16.89
CA PHE A 36 -16.50 2.23 -17.05
C PHE A 36 -17.47 2.27 -15.87
N THR A 37 -17.22 1.48 -14.83
CA THR A 37 -18.08 1.47 -13.65
C THR A 37 -17.86 2.72 -12.82
N PRO A 38 -18.90 3.50 -12.48
CA PRO A 38 -18.78 4.62 -11.56
C PRO A 38 -18.21 4.18 -10.23
N ILE A 39 -17.31 5.00 -9.64
CA ILE A 39 -16.59 4.63 -8.41
C ILE A 39 -17.53 4.36 -7.23
N GLY A 40 -18.70 5.00 -7.21
CA GLY A 40 -19.73 4.77 -6.18
C GLY A 40 -20.35 3.37 -6.24
N ASN A 41 -20.31 2.71 -7.40
CA ASN A 41 -20.87 1.37 -7.62
C ASN A 41 -19.83 0.26 -7.41
N LEU A 42 -18.58 0.61 -7.10
CA LEU A 42 -17.53 -0.34 -6.80
C LEU A 42 -17.61 -0.82 -5.34
N SER A 43 -17.25 -2.08 -5.10
CA SER A 43 -17.05 -2.60 -3.74
C SER A 43 -15.93 -1.86 -3.00
N GLY A 44 -15.82 -2.05 -1.68
CA GLY A 44 -14.74 -1.46 -0.88
C GLY A 44 -13.35 -1.84 -1.40
N GLY A 45 -13.12 -3.12 -1.68
CA GLY A 45 -11.87 -3.63 -2.25
C GLY A 45 -11.60 -3.10 -3.65
N GLN A 46 -12.62 -3.04 -4.52
CA GLN A 46 -12.50 -2.47 -5.87
C GLN A 46 -12.16 -0.97 -5.82
N ARG A 47 -12.75 -0.21 -4.90
CA ARG A 47 -12.40 1.20 -4.70
C ARG A 47 -10.94 1.37 -4.26
N LYS A 48 -10.46 0.58 -3.29
CA LYS A 48 -9.05 0.62 -2.88
C LYS A 48 -8.11 0.29 -4.05
N ARG A 49 -8.41 -0.74 -4.82
CA ARG A 49 -7.66 -1.08 -6.04
C ARG A 49 -7.69 0.05 -7.08
N THR A 50 -8.79 0.79 -7.18
CA THR A 50 -8.87 1.97 -8.07
C THR A 50 -7.94 3.09 -7.62
N PHE A 51 -7.83 3.35 -6.31
CA PHE A 51 -6.86 4.33 -5.79
C PHE A 51 -5.41 3.89 -6.03
N LEU A 52 -5.14 2.59 -5.88
CA LEU A 52 -3.83 2.03 -6.19
C LEU A 52 -3.51 2.15 -7.69
N ALA A 53 -4.47 1.85 -8.58
CA ALA A 53 -4.32 2.08 -10.02
C ALA A 53 -4.01 3.54 -10.36
N ARG A 54 -4.63 4.48 -9.64
CA ARG A 54 -4.32 5.91 -9.79
C ARG A 54 -2.86 6.22 -9.46
N ALA A 55 -2.35 5.67 -8.35
CA ALA A 55 -0.95 5.84 -7.94
C ALA A 55 0.02 5.22 -8.96
N ILE A 56 -0.31 4.01 -9.47
CA ILE A 56 0.47 3.34 -10.53
C ILE A 56 0.53 4.21 -11.80
N ALA A 57 -0.62 4.73 -12.25
CA ALA A 57 -0.71 5.56 -13.44
C ALA A 57 0.11 6.85 -13.34
N GLN A 58 0.36 7.36 -12.13
CA GLN A 58 1.25 8.51 -11.90
C GLN A 58 2.71 8.20 -12.21
N ARG A 59 3.11 6.92 -12.25
CA ARG A 59 4.51 6.48 -12.39
C ARG A 59 5.42 7.09 -11.32
N ALA A 60 4.88 7.32 -10.12
CA ALA A 60 5.65 7.85 -9.01
C ALA A 60 6.74 6.86 -8.58
N SER A 61 7.88 7.39 -8.16
CA SER A 61 8.97 6.61 -7.53
C SER A 61 8.71 6.33 -6.05
N ILE A 62 7.85 7.16 -5.42
CA ILE A 62 7.46 7.03 -4.02
C ILE A 62 5.94 6.90 -3.93
N LEU A 63 5.47 5.90 -3.22
CA LEU A 63 4.06 5.62 -2.95
C LEU A 63 3.78 5.86 -1.46
N LEU A 64 2.81 6.72 -1.16
CA LEU A 64 2.33 6.96 0.21
C LEU A 64 0.95 6.33 0.35
N LEU A 65 0.81 5.38 1.25
CA LEU A 65 -0.39 4.57 1.42
C LEU A 65 -0.83 4.57 2.88
N ASP A 66 -2.10 4.87 3.09
CA ASP A 66 -2.71 4.87 4.42
C ASP A 66 -3.63 3.66 4.53
N GLU A 67 -3.30 2.74 5.47
CA GLU A 67 -4.04 1.53 5.77
C GLU A 67 -4.45 0.73 4.50
N PRO A 68 -3.50 0.33 3.63
CA PRO A 68 -3.83 -0.26 2.33
C PRO A 68 -4.59 -1.60 2.43
N PHE A 69 -4.40 -2.36 3.50
CA PHE A 69 -5.01 -3.66 3.73
C PHE A 69 -6.32 -3.60 4.52
N SER A 70 -6.65 -2.49 5.18
CA SER A 70 -7.82 -2.37 6.04
C SER A 70 -9.13 -2.60 5.27
N GLY A 71 -9.99 -3.51 5.74
CA GLY A 71 -11.34 -3.72 5.21
C GLY A 71 -11.39 -4.27 3.78
N VAL A 72 -10.35 -4.96 3.32
CA VAL A 72 -10.35 -5.70 2.06
C VAL A 72 -10.51 -7.20 2.31
N ASP A 73 -10.99 -7.93 1.30
CA ASP A 73 -11.04 -9.39 1.33
C ASP A 73 -9.66 -10.00 1.06
N ILE A 74 -9.47 -11.27 1.42
CA ILE A 74 -8.19 -12.00 1.30
C ILE A 74 -7.66 -11.99 -0.15
N ARG A 75 -8.54 -12.04 -1.16
CA ARG A 75 -8.10 -11.99 -2.57
C ARG A 75 -7.51 -10.63 -2.92
N THR A 76 -8.16 -9.57 -2.49
CA THR A 76 -7.68 -8.20 -2.69
C THR A 76 -6.38 -7.94 -1.92
N GLU A 77 -6.27 -8.43 -0.69
CA GLU A 77 -5.07 -8.35 0.13
C GLU A 77 -3.87 -9.00 -0.57
N LYS A 78 -4.03 -10.24 -1.04
CA LYS A 78 -3.00 -10.96 -1.80
C LYS A 78 -2.56 -10.19 -3.04
N LEU A 79 -3.50 -9.63 -3.81
CA LEU A 79 -3.18 -8.82 -4.99
C LEU A 79 -2.37 -7.58 -4.62
N ILE A 80 -2.74 -6.88 -3.55
CA ILE A 80 -2.01 -5.69 -3.07
C ILE A 80 -0.58 -6.08 -2.66
N SER A 81 -0.41 -7.19 -1.93
CA SER A 81 0.89 -7.70 -1.51
C SER A 81 1.79 -8.04 -2.70
N GLU A 82 1.25 -8.74 -3.70
CA GLU A 82 1.97 -9.04 -4.94
C GLU A 82 2.41 -7.78 -5.69
N LEU A 83 1.55 -6.76 -5.72
CA LEU A 83 1.88 -5.46 -6.32
C LEU A 83 3.00 -4.74 -5.55
N PHE A 84 3.03 -4.82 -4.23
CA PHE A 84 4.09 -4.21 -3.42
C PHE A 84 5.44 -4.86 -3.68
N ILE A 85 5.47 -6.20 -3.79
CA ILE A 85 6.68 -6.93 -4.17
C ILE A 85 7.16 -6.51 -5.57
N GLN A 86 6.25 -6.37 -6.54
CA GLN A 86 6.59 -5.91 -7.88
C GLN A 86 7.17 -4.48 -7.85
N PHE A 87 6.56 -3.56 -7.08
CA PHE A 87 7.05 -2.18 -6.97
C PHE A 87 8.43 -2.11 -6.33
N LYS A 88 8.67 -2.92 -5.31
CA LYS A 88 10.01 -3.05 -4.70
C LYS A 88 11.04 -3.50 -5.75
N ASN A 89 10.72 -4.52 -6.55
CA ASN A 89 11.58 -5.00 -7.63
C ASN A 89 11.78 -3.96 -8.76
N GLU A 90 10.81 -3.06 -8.96
CA GLU A 90 10.92 -1.91 -9.86
C GLU A 90 11.75 -0.75 -9.26
N GLY A 91 12.30 -0.90 -8.06
CA GLY A 91 13.07 0.14 -7.36
C GLY A 91 12.23 1.30 -6.81
N LYS A 92 10.92 1.09 -6.58
CA LYS A 92 10.06 2.09 -5.95
C LYS A 92 10.17 2.04 -4.44
N THR A 93 9.98 3.18 -3.81
CA THR A 93 9.84 3.30 -2.36
C THR A 93 8.36 3.30 -1.99
N ILE A 94 7.98 2.46 -1.03
CA ILE A 94 6.62 2.41 -0.49
C ILE A 94 6.69 2.81 0.98
N LEU A 95 5.98 3.87 1.34
CA LEU A 95 5.73 4.25 2.73
C LEU A 95 4.26 3.99 3.03
N LEU A 96 3.99 3.10 3.96
CA LEU A 96 2.63 2.78 4.38
C LEU A 96 2.44 3.01 5.88
N SER A 97 1.26 3.48 6.27
CA SER A 97 0.80 3.40 7.64
C SER A 97 -0.04 2.12 7.81
N THR A 98 0.13 1.43 8.92
CA THR A 98 -0.70 0.27 9.27
C THR A 98 -0.64 -0.02 10.76
N HIS A 99 -1.68 -0.65 11.28
CA HIS A 99 -1.70 -1.28 12.60
C HIS A 99 -1.61 -2.82 12.50
N ASP A 100 -1.52 -3.36 11.28
CA ASP A 100 -1.37 -4.80 11.06
C ASP A 100 0.10 -5.21 11.13
N MET A 101 0.45 -5.78 12.26
CA MET A 101 1.83 -6.16 12.58
C MET A 101 2.31 -7.38 11.79
N ILE A 102 1.39 -8.23 11.28
CA ILE A 102 1.73 -9.38 10.45
C ILE A 102 2.30 -8.87 9.12
N HIS A 103 1.60 -7.95 8.47
CA HIS A 103 2.06 -7.35 7.23
C HIS A 103 3.38 -6.58 7.39
N VAL A 104 3.60 -5.93 8.55
CA VAL A 104 4.88 -5.25 8.82
C VAL A 104 6.03 -6.24 8.78
N ARG A 105 5.90 -7.40 9.44
CA ARG A 105 6.95 -8.43 9.44
C ARG A 105 7.21 -9.05 8.07
N GLU A 106 6.15 -9.20 7.27
CA GLU A 106 6.25 -9.89 5.98
C GLU A 106 6.79 -9.01 4.86
N PHE A 107 6.46 -7.72 4.85
CA PHE A 107 6.67 -6.86 3.68
C PHE A 107 7.60 -5.67 3.91
N CYS A 108 7.77 -5.21 5.15
CA CYS A 108 8.52 -3.99 5.43
C CYS A 108 9.99 -4.28 5.67
N ASP A 109 10.87 -3.58 4.96
CA ASP A 109 12.32 -3.62 5.22
C ASP A 109 12.67 -2.77 6.43
N LEU A 110 12.02 -1.60 6.54
CA LEU A 110 12.22 -0.62 7.60
C LEU A 110 10.91 -0.36 8.31
N VAL A 111 10.97 -0.14 9.61
CA VAL A 111 9.83 0.20 10.47
C VAL A 111 10.10 1.46 11.25
N LEU A 112 9.09 2.32 11.33
CA LEU A 112 9.04 3.47 12.21
C LEU A 112 7.88 3.26 13.19
N LEU A 113 8.20 3.03 14.47
CA LEU A 113 7.24 2.89 15.55
C LEU A 113 6.97 4.23 16.22
N ILE A 114 5.69 4.62 16.31
CA ILE A 114 5.29 5.93 16.81
C ILE A 114 4.21 5.77 17.90
N ASN A 115 4.47 6.39 19.06
CA ASN A 115 3.47 6.63 20.10
C ASN A 115 3.65 8.06 20.62
N LYS A 116 2.96 9.04 20.02
CA LYS A 116 3.14 10.50 20.21
C LYS A 116 4.54 10.99 19.82
N THR A 117 5.57 10.22 20.10
CA THR A 117 6.96 10.42 19.72
C THR A 117 7.47 9.18 19.00
N VAL A 118 8.62 9.29 18.35
CA VAL A 118 9.29 8.12 17.76
C VAL A 118 9.76 7.22 18.90
N VAL A 119 9.30 5.97 18.90
CA VAL A 119 9.74 4.93 19.85
C VAL A 119 10.99 4.25 19.31
N ALA A 120 10.95 3.81 18.03
CA ALA A 120 12.07 3.17 17.38
C ALA A 120 11.99 3.35 15.85
N TYR A 121 13.15 3.30 15.18
CA TYR A 121 13.28 3.34 13.73
C TYR A 121 14.49 2.53 13.29
N GLY A 122 14.33 1.68 12.28
CA GLY A 122 15.41 0.86 11.74
C GLY A 122 14.90 -0.32 10.94
N GLU A 123 15.78 -1.28 10.70
CA GLU A 123 15.42 -2.54 10.03
C GLU A 123 14.35 -3.30 10.83
N THR A 124 13.40 -3.89 10.11
CA THR A 124 12.29 -4.62 10.73
C THR A 124 12.81 -5.73 11.66
N SER A 125 13.84 -6.43 11.25
CA SER A 125 14.48 -7.51 12.04
C SER A 125 15.06 -7.05 13.38
N GLU A 126 15.46 -5.78 13.48
CA GLU A 126 16.11 -5.21 14.68
C GLU A 126 15.12 -4.47 15.57
N VAL A 127 14.21 -3.73 14.95
CA VAL A 127 13.33 -2.77 15.65
C VAL A 127 12.00 -3.40 16.05
N PHE A 128 11.53 -4.40 15.33
CA PHE A 128 10.25 -5.05 15.58
C PHE A 128 10.36 -6.09 16.70
N THR A 129 10.56 -5.59 17.93
CA THR A 129 10.77 -6.40 19.15
C THR A 129 9.53 -6.34 20.06
N PRO A 130 9.32 -7.35 20.93
CA PRO A 130 8.23 -7.36 21.91
C PRO A 130 8.21 -6.08 22.76
N GLU A 131 9.36 -5.60 23.20
CA GLU A 131 9.50 -4.41 24.03
C GLU A 131 9.04 -3.14 23.29
N ASN A 132 9.52 -2.94 22.05
CA ASN A 132 9.16 -1.78 21.24
C ASN A 132 7.66 -1.79 20.87
N ILE A 133 7.09 -2.97 20.57
CA ILE A 133 5.68 -3.14 20.27
C ILE A 133 4.83 -2.82 21.49
N THR A 134 5.19 -3.34 22.67
CA THR A 134 4.47 -3.06 23.93
C THR A 134 4.52 -1.56 24.27
N THR A 135 5.67 -0.92 24.08
CA THR A 135 5.83 0.52 24.30
C THR A 135 4.99 1.35 23.34
N THR A 136 4.86 0.89 22.08
CA THR A 136 4.15 1.63 21.03
C THR A 136 2.65 1.50 21.19
N PHE A 137 2.13 0.30 21.41
CA PHE A 137 0.69 0.02 21.32
C PHE A 137 0.02 -0.23 22.69
N GLY A 138 0.79 -0.43 23.74
CA GLY A 138 0.28 -0.65 25.09
C GLY A 138 -0.62 -1.89 25.22
N GLY A 139 -0.20 -2.92 25.95
CA GLY A 139 -1.09 -4.02 26.35
C GLY A 139 -1.39 -5.09 25.28
N ILE A 140 -0.71 -5.10 24.15
CA ILE A 140 -0.74 -6.25 23.22
C ILE A 140 0.23 -7.29 23.77
N SER A 141 -0.30 -8.52 24.04
CA SER A 141 0.60 -9.62 24.41
C SER A 141 1.55 -9.92 23.28
N PRO A 142 2.86 -9.83 23.51
CA PRO A 142 3.87 -10.15 22.49
C PRO A 142 3.72 -11.58 21.95
N ASP A 143 3.15 -12.50 22.74
CA ASP A 143 2.98 -13.91 22.41
C ASP A 143 2.20 -14.14 21.10
N PHE A 144 1.26 -13.25 20.77
CA PHE A 144 0.50 -13.35 19.52
C PHE A 144 1.39 -13.13 18.27
N LEU A 145 2.41 -12.30 18.41
CA LEU A 145 3.27 -11.92 17.26
C LEU A 145 4.58 -12.70 17.22
N PHE A 146 5.11 -13.11 18.36
CA PHE A 146 6.44 -13.69 18.49
C PHE A 146 6.41 -15.14 18.96
N GLY A 147 5.25 -15.67 19.34
CA GLY A 147 5.09 -16.96 19.99
C GLY A 147 5.43 -16.90 21.50
N PRO A 148 5.12 -17.95 22.27
CA PRO A 148 5.46 -17.99 23.69
C PRO A 148 6.99 -17.94 23.86
N GLU A 149 7.45 -17.10 24.78
CA GLU A 149 8.85 -17.08 25.17
C GLU A 149 9.25 -18.49 25.66
N SER A 150 10.22 -19.09 25.00
CA SER A 150 10.80 -20.40 25.35
C SER A 150 11.89 -20.28 26.40
#